data_323df64580a703f318ae8c80bd3d956c
#
_entry.id   323df64580a703f318ae8c80bd3d956c
#
_cell.length_a   1.000
_cell.length_b   1.000
_cell.length_c   1.000
_cell.angle_alpha   90.00
_cell.angle_beta   90.00
_cell.angle_gamma   90.00
#
_symmetry.space_group_name_H-M   'P 1'
#
loop_
_entity.id
_entity.type
_entity.pdbx_description
1 polymer ?
#
loop_
_entity_poly.entity_id
_entity_poly.type
_entity_poly.pdbx_seq_one_letter_code
_entity_poly.pdbx_strand_id
1 'polypeptide(L)'
;DKFNIYIANNGVEGLKKVHLYHPDIVVTDQMMPEMDGLEMLQSIRKDFQISHIPVIILTAKNDEGAKTKAITLGANAYITKPFSKEYLLARIEQLLGERKLFRERIRQQMENQTTTEEDSYEQYLVKKDVQFLEKIHQVIEENMDDSDFNIDTIASGIGLSRSAFFKKLKSLTGLAPVDLVKEIRLNKSVELIKNTDLS
;
A
#
# COMPACT_ATOMS: atom_id res chain seq x y z
N ASP A 1 5.10 -19.00 16.11
CA ASP A 1 4.28 -18.80 14.90
C ASP A 1 4.88 -17.68 14.06
N LYS A 2 4.95 -17.89 12.73
CA LYS A 2 5.59 -16.94 11.79
C LYS A 2 4.68 -15.75 11.44
N PHE A 3 3.35 -15.92 11.55
CA PHE A 3 2.33 -14.94 11.17
C PHE A 3 1.27 -14.79 12.25
N ASN A 4 0.75 -13.58 12.41
CA ASN A 4 -0.49 -13.31 13.12
C ASN A 4 -1.66 -13.49 12.13
N ILE A 5 -2.58 -14.40 12.44
CA ILE A 5 -3.65 -14.80 11.53
C ILE A 5 -5.01 -14.34 12.08
N TYR A 6 -5.79 -13.67 11.24
CA TYR A 6 -7.18 -13.28 11.48
C TYR A 6 -8.07 -14.03 10.51
N ILE A 7 -9.01 -14.81 11.00
CA ILE A 7 -9.90 -15.64 10.19
C ILE A 7 -11.26 -14.98 10.06
N ALA A 8 -11.84 -15.01 8.85
CA ALA A 8 -13.18 -14.56 8.53
C ALA A 8 -13.92 -15.64 7.74
N ASN A 9 -15.23 -15.77 7.94
CA ASN A 9 -16.05 -16.80 7.31
C ASN A 9 -16.70 -16.37 5.98
N ASN A 10 -16.72 -15.07 5.70
CA ASN A 10 -17.23 -14.48 4.48
C ASN A 10 -16.53 -13.14 4.18
N GLY A 11 -16.78 -12.58 2.99
CA GLY A 11 -16.14 -11.35 2.55
C GLY A 11 -16.53 -10.12 3.36
N VAL A 12 -17.77 -10.08 3.90
CA VAL A 12 -18.25 -8.95 4.73
C VAL A 12 -17.49 -8.90 6.05
N GLU A 13 -17.37 -10.05 6.73
CA GLU A 13 -16.58 -10.17 7.95
C GLU A 13 -15.09 -9.89 7.67
N GLY A 14 -14.57 -10.45 6.55
CA GLY A 14 -13.21 -10.24 6.11
C GLY A 14 -12.90 -8.75 5.93
N LEU A 15 -13.76 -8.01 5.23
CA LEU A 15 -13.58 -6.58 4.99
C LEU A 15 -13.57 -5.77 6.31
N LYS A 16 -14.45 -6.09 7.25
CA LYS A 16 -14.44 -5.48 8.60
C LYS A 16 -13.11 -5.72 9.32
N LYS A 17 -12.58 -6.94 9.23
CA LYS A 17 -11.28 -7.29 9.85
C LYS A 17 -10.10 -6.60 9.15
N VAL A 18 -10.14 -6.43 7.84
CA VAL A 18 -9.12 -5.68 7.08
C VAL A 18 -9.08 -4.23 7.56
N HIS A 19 -10.21 -3.57 7.76
CA HIS A 19 -10.25 -2.22 8.32
C HIS A 19 -9.77 -2.13 9.77
N LEU A 20 -10.10 -3.14 10.59
CA LEU A 20 -9.73 -3.14 12.00
C LEU A 20 -8.24 -3.38 12.21
N TYR A 21 -7.70 -4.42 11.57
CA TYR A 21 -6.36 -4.94 11.84
C TYR A 21 -5.30 -4.44 10.85
N HIS A 22 -5.69 -3.96 9.65
CA HIS A 22 -4.78 -3.56 8.57
C HIS A 22 -3.71 -4.63 8.29
N PRO A 23 -4.08 -5.85 7.90
CA PRO A 23 -3.13 -6.94 7.69
C PRO A 23 -2.13 -6.61 6.57
N ASP A 24 -0.96 -7.23 6.62
CA ASP A 24 0.06 -7.08 5.57
C ASP A 24 -0.33 -7.77 4.26
N ILE A 25 -1.23 -8.76 4.31
CA ILE A 25 -1.74 -9.51 3.16
C ILE A 25 -3.12 -10.09 3.47
N VAL A 26 -3.95 -10.20 2.45
CA VAL A 26 -5.24 -10.89 2.50
C VAL A 26 -5.18 -12.13 1.63
N VAL A 27 -5.62 -13.26 2.17
CA VAL A 27 -5.86 -14.51 1.41
C VAL A 27 -7.34 -14.83 1.53
N THR A 28 -8.03 -14.88 0.39
CA THR A 28 -9.48 -15.10 0.37
C THR A 28 -9.86 -16.22 -0.60
N ASP A 29 -10.87 -17.00 -0.25
CA ASP A 29 -11.51 -17.88 -1.21
C ASP A 29 -12.30 -17.03 -2.22
N GLN A 30 -12.37 -17.47 -3.46
CA GLN A 30 -13.24 -16.87 -4.45
C GLN A 30 -14.71 -17.07 -4.07
N MET A 31 -15.07 -18.30 -3.71
CA MET A 31 -16.46 -18.67 -3.40
C MET A 31 -16.71 -18.61 -1.89
N MET A 32 -17.38 -17.56 -1.45
CA MET A 32 -17.81 -17.39 -0.05
C MET A 32 -19.27 -16.92 -0.01
N PRO A 33 -19.99 -17.23 1.08
CA PRO A 33 -21.35 -16.71 1.28
C PRO A 33 -21.35 -15.18 1.49
N GLU A 34 -22.47 -14.54 1.29
CA GLU A 34 -22.77 -13.11 1.47
C GLU A 34 -21.97 -12.17 0.55
N MET A 35 -20.66 -12.25 0.55
CA MET A 35 -19.75 -11.49 -0.30
C MET A 35 -18.64 -12.41 -0.76
N ASP A 36 -18.49 -12.57 -2.06
CA ASP A 36 -17.44 -13.40 -2.64
C ASP A 36 -16.05 -12.71 -2.61
N GLY A 37 -15.00 -13.49 -2.92
CA GLY A 37 -13.64 -12.99 -2.86
C GLY A 37 -13.33 -11.90 -3.90
N LEU A 38 -14.00 -11.89 -5.06
CA LEU A 38 -13.84 -10.87 -6.08
C LEU A 38 -14.56 -9.57 -5.68
N GLU A 39 -15.73 -9.66 -5.08
CA GLU A 39 -16.45 -8.51 -4.51
C GLU A 39 -15.67 -7.89 -3.36
N MET A 40 -15.08 -8.73 -2.49
CA MET A 40 -14.20 -8.27 -1.41
C MET A 40 -12.96 -7.57 -1.98
N LEU A 41 -12.29 -8.15 -2.99
CA LEU A 41 -11.16 -7.53 -3.68
C LEU A 41 -11.55 -6.17 -4.26
N GLN A 42 -12.67 -6.09 -4.96
CA GLN A 42 -13.15 -4.85 -5.54
C GLN A 42 -13.40 -3.78 -4.46
N SER A 43 -13.97 -4.18 -3.33
CA SER A 43 -14.20 -3.29 -2.19
C SER A 43 -12.87 -2.79 -1.60
N ILE A 44 -11.89 -3.67 -1.41
CA ILE A 44 -10.54 -3.29 -0.97
C ILE A 44 -9.91 -2.30 -1.96
N ARG A 45 -9.99 -2.54 -3.27
CA ARG A 45 -9.38 -1.67 -4.28
C ARG A 45 -10.09 -0.31 -4.44
N LYS A 46 -11.38 -0.24 -4.13
CA LYS A 46 -12.14 1.03 -4.12
C LYS A 46 -11.84 1.86 -2.87
N ASP A 47 -11.50 1.24 -1.77
CA ASP A 47 -11.26 1.93 -0.51
C ASP A 47 -9.82 2.45 -0.43
N PHE A 48 -9.71 3.78 -0.36
CA PHE A 48 -8.42 4.46 -0.35
C PHE A 48 -7.52 4.08 0.84
N GLN A 49 -8.11 3.73 1.98
CA GLN A 49 -7.36 3.40 3.20
C GLN A 49 -6.65 2.04 3.12
N ILE A 50 -7.23 1.08 2.39
CA ILE A 50 -6.82 -0.32 2.36
C ILE A 50 -6.46 -0.83 0.96
N SER A 51 -6.58 0.02 -0.08
CA SER A 51 -6.32 -0.33 -1.49
C SER A 51 -4.93 -0.92 -1.76
N HIS A 52 -3.95 -0.55 -0.93
CA HIS A 52 -2.56 -0.97 -1.01
C HIS A 52 -2.29 -2.39 -0.47
N ILE A 53 -3.26 -3.01 0.22
CA ILE A 53 -3.07 -4.34 0.81
C ILE A 53 -3.08 -5.40 -0.28
N PRO A 54 -2.04 -6.25 -0.39
CA PRO A 54 -2.02 -7.33 -1.37
C PRO A 54 -3.08 -8.37 -1.08
N VAL A 55 -3.69 -8.88 -2.15
CA VAL A 55 -4.76 -9.87 -2.08
C VAL A 55 -4.42 -11.09 -2.94
N ILE A 56 -4.46 -12.28 -2.33
CA ILE A 56 -4.39 -13.57 -2.99
C ILE A 56 -5.80 -14.16 -3.07
N ILE A 57 -6.23 -14.53 -4.28
CA ILE A 57 -7.51 -15.23 -4.50
C ILE A 57 -7.24 -16.74 -4.63
N LEU A 58 -7.95 -17.54 -3.83
CA LEU A 58 -7.98 -19.01 -3.94
C LEU A 58 -9.21 -19.41 -4.73
N THR A 59 -9.06 -20.30 -5.73
CA THR A 59 -10.15 -20.63 -6.64
C THR A 59 -10.21 -22.11 -7.00
N ALA A 60 -11.34 -22.59 -7.52
CA ALA A 60 -11.46 -23.91 -8.11
C ALA A 60 -10.82 -23.97 -9.52
N LYS A 61 -10.37 -25.15 -9.94
CA LYS A 61 -9.47 -25.43 -11.07
C LYS A 61 -9.93 -24.97 -12.48
N ASN A 62 -11.17 -24.57 -12.71
CA ASN A 62 -11.71 -24.40 -14.07
C ASN A 62 -12.37 -23.04 -14.34
N ASP A 63 -11.98 -22.00 -13.64
CA ASP A 63 -12.60 -20.67 -13.82
C ASP A 63 -11.60 -19.67 -14.42
N GLU A 64 -11.28 -19.83 -15.72
CA GLU A 64 -10.41 -18.87 -16.43
C GLU A 64 -11.03 -17.47 -16.52
N GLY A 65 -12.35 -17.38 -16.57
CA GLY A 65 -13.05 -16.09 -16.56
C GLY A 65 -12.85 -15.35 -15.25
N ALA A 66 -12.95 -16.06 -14.13
CA ALA A 66 -12.68 -15.46 -12.81
C ALA A 66 -11.20 -15.10 -12.62
N LYS A 67 -10.28 -15.87 -13.18
CA LYS A 67 -8.85 -15.53 -13.17
C LYS A 67 -8.58 -14.21 -13.88
N THR A 68 -9.09 -14.06 -15.08
CA THR A 68 -8.96 -12.80 -15.84
C THR A 68 -9.60 -11.65 -15.10
N LYS A 69 -10.80 -11.84 -14.53
CA LYS A 69 -11.49 -10.82 -13.73
C LYS A 69 -10.70 -10.44 -12.47
N ALA A 70 -10.13 -11.43 -11.76
CA ALA A 70 -9.30 -11.16 -10.57
C ALA A 70 -8.07 -10.32 -10.90
N ILE A 71 -7.36 -10.63 -12.00
CA ILE A 71 -6.20 -9.86 -12.47
C ILE A 71 -6.63 -8.43 -12.84
N THR A 72 -7.71 -8.27 -13.60
CA THR A 72 -8.25 -6.96 -13.98
C THR A 72 -8.68 -6.13 -12.77
N LEU A 73 -9.19 -6.78 -11.73
CA LEU A 73 -9.55 -6.13 -10.46
C LEU A 73 -8.33 -5.82 -9.58
N GLY A 74 -7.13 -6.24 -9.95
CA GLY A 74 -5.90 -5.96 -9.23
C GLY A 74 -5.58 -6.97 -8.11
N ALA A 75 -5.91 -8.26 -8.29
CA ALA A 75 -5.39 -9.32 -7.43
C ALA A 75 -3.87 -9.45 -7.62
N ASN A 76 -3.14 -9.63 -6.52
CA ASN A 76 -1.68 -9.80 -6.56
C ASN A 76 -1.26 -11.24 -6.86
N ALA A 77 -2.13 -12.19 -6.56
CA ALA A 77 -1.97 -13.58 -6.95
C ALA A 77 -3.32 -14.29 -7.06
N TYR A 78 -3.32 -15.35 -7.87
CA TYR A 78 -4.43 -16.23 -8.08
C TYR A 78 -3.93 -17.67 -7.98
N ILE A 79 -4.47 -18.44 -7.05
CA ILE A 79 -4.01 -19.79 -6.74
C ILE A 79 -5.15 -20.77 -6.91
N THR A 80 -4.97 -21.76 -7.78
CA THR A 80 -5.98 -22.80 -8.04
C THR A 80 -5.90 -23.92 -7.02
N LYS A 81 -7.04 -24.34 -6.50
CA LYS A 81 -7.21 -25.52 -5.65
C LYS A 81 -7.22 -26.82 -6.50
N PRO A 82 -6.59 -27.92 -6.04
CA PRO A 82 -5.81 -28.06 -4.82
C PRO A 82 -4.41 -27.46 -4.92
N PHE A 83 -3.90 -26.86 -3.85
CA PHE A 83 -2.53 -26.35 -3.75
C PHE A 83 -1.83 -26.90 -2.52
N SER A 84 -0.49 -26.95 -2.54
CA SER A 84 0.26 -27.33 -1.35
C SER A 84 0.43 -26.15 -0.39
N LYS A 85 0.57 -26.46 0.89
CA LYS A 85 0.84 -25.44 1.93
C LYS A 85 2.12 -24.66 1.63
N GLU A 86 3.15 -25.37 1.16
CA GLU A 86 4.46 -24.82 0.83
C GLU A 86 4.35 -23.80 -0.31
N TYR A 87 3.55 -24.10 -1.34
CA TYR A 87 3.30 -23.18 -2.45
C TYR A 87 2.60 -21.91 -2.01
N LEU A 88 1.54 -22.02 -1.19
CA LEU A 88 0.85 -20.85 -0.66
C LEU A 88 1.78 -19.99 0.21
N LEU A 89 2.56 -20.62 1.11
CA LEU A 89 3.51 -19.92 1.96
C LEU A 89 4.58 -19.21 1.13
N ALA A 90 5.17 -19.87 0.15
CA ALA A 90 6.17 -19.27 -0.73
C ALA A 90 5.61 -18.03 -1.46
N ARG A 91 4.35 -18.10 -1.92
CA ARG A 91 3.70 -16.96 -2.58
C ARG A 91 3.43 -15.79 -1.65
N ILE A 92 3.01 -16.08 -0.41
CA ILE A 92 2.84 -15.06 0.65
C ILE A 92 4.18 -14.38 0.94
N GLU A 93 5.23 -15.15 1.15
CA GLU A 93 6.57 -14.64 1.45
C GLU A 93 7.14 -13.80 0.30
N GLN A 94 6.92 -14.23 -0.94
CA GLN A 94 7.32 -13.47 -2.12
C GLN A 94 6.64 -12.10 -2.14
N LEU A 95 5.31 -12.03 -2.00
CA LEU A 95 4.57 -10.75 -2.03
C LEU A 95 4.96 -9.82 -0.87
N LEU A 96 5.19 -10.38 0.32
CA LEU A 96 5.66 -9.59 1.47
C LEU A 96 7.09 -9.09 1.27
N GLY A 97 7.96 -9.91 0.67
CA GLY A 97 9.33 -9.56 0.31
C GLY A 97 9.41 -8.45 -0.75
N GLU A 98 8.63 -8.57 -1.83
CA GLU A 98 8.50 -7.55 -2.88
C GLU A 98 8.08 -6.20 -2.28
N ARG A 99 7.12 -6.24 -1.36
CA ARG A 99 6.65 -5.05 -0.66
C ARG A 99 7.70 -4.41 0.26
N LYS A 100 8.53 -5.23 0.91
CA LYS A 100 9.65 -4.75 1.72
C LYS A 100 10.70 -4.05 0.84
N LEU A 101 11.09 -4.66 -0.26
CA LEU A 101 12.01 -4.06 -1.22
C LEU A 101 11.47 -2.75 -1.81
N PHE A 102 10.18 -2.70 -2.10
CA PHE A 102 9.53 -1.48 -2.56
C PHE A 102 9.63 -0.35 -1.52
N ARG A 103 9.34 -0.63 -0.24
CA ARG A 103 9.49 0.34 0.85
C ARG A 103 10.93 0.87 0.95
N GLU A 104 11.91 -0.01 0.86
CA GLU A 104 13.33 0.34 0.92
C GLU A 104 13.73 1.26 -0.24
N ARG A 105 13.22 1.01 -1.44
CA ARG A 105 13.48 1.87 -2.62
C ARG A 105 12.80 3.24 -2.52
N ILE A 106 11.54 3.31 -2.11
CA ILE A 106 10.86 4.60 -1.85
C ILE A 106 11.67 5.42 -0.85
N ARG A 107 12.14 4.80 0.22
CA ARG A 107 12.98 5.45 1.21
C ARG A 107 14.27 5.99 0.60
N GLN A 108 14.97 5.20 -0.19
CA GLN A 108 16.21 5.64 -0.87
C GLN A 108 15.97 6.79 -1.86
N GLN A 109 14.84 6.77 -2.58
CA GLN A 109 14.47 7.87 -3.49
C GLN A 109 14.17 9.16 -2.71
N MET A 110 13.49 9.06 -1.56
CA MET A 110 13.26 10.21 -0.69
C MET A 110 14.56 10.77 -0.10
N GLU A 111 15.54 9.92 0.23
CA GLU A 111 16.85 10.32 0.75
C GLU A 111 17.74 10.95 -0.33
N ASN A 112 17.67 10.52 -1.59
CA ASN A 112 18.66 10.86 -2.63
C ASN A 112 18.19 11.83 -3.72
N GLN A 113 16.91 12.27 -3.73
CA GLN A 113 16.32 13.14 -4.79
C GLN A 113 16.55 12.66 -6.24
N THR A 114 16.92 11.42 -6.45
CA THR A 114 17.16 10.86 -7.78
C THR A 114 15.85 10.25 -8.29
N THR A 115 15.15 11.00 -9.12
CA THR A 115 14.18 10.46 -10.08
C THR A 115 14.94 9.62 -11.09
N THR A 116 15.14 8.35 -10.82
CA THR A 116 15.54 7.40 -11.85
C THR A 116 14.32 6.68 -12.37
N GLU A 117 14.17 6.90 -13.67
CA GLU A 117 13.22 6.36 -14.63
C GLU A 117 12.59 5.00 -14.30
N GLU A 118 11.25 5.00 -14.53
CA GLU A 118 10.50 3.99 -15.27
C GLU A 118 11.05 2.56 -15.22
N ASP A 119 10.29 1.62 -14.69
CA ASP A 119 9.86 0.47 -15.45
C ASP A 119 9.26 -0.69 -14.64
N SER A 120 9.19 -0.68 -13.35
CA SER A 120 8.57 -1.84 -12.68
C SER A 120 7.68 -1.54 -11.47
N TYR A 121 7.55 -0.29 -11.12
CA TYR A 121 6.86 0.12 -9.89
C TYR A 121 5.33 0.17 -10.02
N GLU A 122 4.82 0.49 -11.22
CA GLU A 122 3.37 0.56 -11.48
C GLU A 122 2.67 -0.79 -11.29
N GLN A 123 3.39 -1.89 -11.48
CA GLN A 123 2.82 -3.23 -11.34
C GLN A 123 2.50 -3.59 -9.89
N TYR A 124 3.17 -2.96 -8.91
CA TYR A 124 3.01 -3.24 -7.48
C TYR A 124 2.21 -2.18 -6.73
N LEU A 125 2.13 -0.98 -7.27
CA LEU A 125 1.30 0.09 -6.74
C LEU A 125 0.00 0.21 -7.55
N VAL A 126 -1.09 0.16 -6.83
CA VAL A 126 -2.35 0.63 -7.40
C VAL A 126 -2.18 2.11 -7.68
N LYS A 127 -2.62 2.59 -8.85
CA LYS A 127 -2.56 4.01 -9.28
C LYS A 127 -2.92 5.01 -8.15
N LYS A 128 -3.84 4.64 -7.28
CA LYS A 128 -4.23 5.42 -6.09
C LYS A 128 -3.12 5.60 -5.05
N ASP A 129 -2.17 4.67 -4.98
CA ASP A 129 -1.09 4.74 -4.00
C ASP A 129 0.01 5.65 -4.49
N VAL A 130 0.27 5.69 -5.80
CA VAL A 130 1.12 6.70 -6.45
C VAL A 130 0.54 8.09 -6.20
N GLN A 131 -0.74 8.30 -6.55
CA GLN A 131 -1.43 9.58 -6.31
C GLN A 131 -1.44 10.00 -4.84
N PHE A 132 -1.48 9.05 -3.92
CA PHE A 132 -1.38 9.33 -2.49
C PHE A 132 -0.01 9.89 -2.11
N LEU A 133 1.07 9.30 -2.59
CA LEU A 133 2.43 9.77 -2.31
C LEU A 133 2.70 11.13 -2.97
N GLU A 134 2.28 11.32 -4.22
CA GLU A 134 2.38 12.61 -4.93
C GLU A 134 1.64 13.73 -4.20
N LYS A 135 0.42 13.44 -3.72
CA LYS A 135 -0.36 14.43 -2.97
C LYS A 135 0.25 14.78 -1.62
N ILE A 136 0.91 13.83 -0.95
CA ILE A 136 1.67 14.11 0.27
C ILE A 136 2.82 15.08 -0.04
N HIS A 137 3.60 14.82 -1.08
CA HIS A 137 4.69 15.68 -1.51
C HIS A 137 4.18 17.10 -1.78
N GLN A 138 3.13 17.23 -2.59
CA GLN A 138 2.53 18.52 -2.91
C GLN A 138 2.09 19.28 -1.66
N VAL A 139 1.35 18.62 -0.74
CA VAL A 139 0.89 19.28 0.51
C VAL A 139 2.07 19.73 1.38
N ILE A 140 3.15 18.95 1.43
CA ILE A 140 4.34 19.34 2.20
C ILE A 140 5.05 20.52 1.54
N GLU A 141 5.23 20.50 0.21
CA GLU A 141 5.89 21.58 -0.54
C GLU A 141 5.13 22.91 -0.43
N GLU A 142 3.81 22.87 -0.55
CA GLU A 142 2.95 24.06 -0.43
C GLU A 142 2.97 24.70 0.97
N ASN A 143 3.38 23.96 2.00
CA ASN A 143 3.39 24.41 3.40
C ASN A 143 4.78 24.38 4.04
N MET A 144 5.83 24.41 3.25
CA MET A 144 7.22 24.34 3.75
C MET A 144 7.58 25.49 4.67
N ASP A 145 7.08 26.69 4.37
CA ASP A 145 7.37 27.93 5.09
C ASP A 145 6.50 28.11 6.35
N ASP A 146 5.50 27.25 6.54
CA ASP A 146 4.62 27.30 7.70
C ASP A 146 5.24 26.56 8.89
N SER A 147 5.56 27.31 9.96
CA SER A 147 6.10 26.77 11.21
C SER A 147 5.08 25.89 11.97
N ASP A 148 3.79 26.14 11.79
CA ASP A 148 2.70 25.42 12.45
C ASP A 148 2.23 24.20 11.65
N PHE A 149 2.81 23.98 10.45
CA PHE A 149 2.51 22.84 9.61
C PHE A 149 2.80 21.52 10.33
N ASN A 150 1.77 20.71 10.45
CA ASN A 150 1.82 19.46 11.19
C ASN A 150 1.15 18.30 10.44
N ILE A 151 1.24 17.10 11.02
CA ILE A 151 0.72 15.86 10.43
C ILE A 151 -0.80 15.91 10.21
N ASP A 152 -1.52 16.62 11.08
CA ASP A 152 -2.99 16.73 10.96
C ASP A 152 -3.37 17.57 9.74
N THR A 153 -2.58 18.58 9.40
CA THR A 153 -2.73 19.37 8.17
C THR A 153 -2.54 18.49 6.93
N ILE A 154 -1.51 17.63 6.92
CA ILE A 154 -1.27 16.70 5.82
C ILE A 154 -2.45 15.72 5.68
N ALA A 155 -2.85 15.09 6.77
CA ALA A 155 -3.93 14.10 6.76
C ALA A 155 -5.24 14.73 6.24
N SER A 156 -5.59 15.92 6.73
CA SER A 156 -6.78 16.68 6.32
C SER A 156 -6.72 17.08 4.84
N GLY A 157 -5.58 17.55 4.36
CA GLY A 157 -5.35 17.93 2.96
C GLY A 157 -5.53 16.78 1.98
N ILE A 158 -5.33 15.54 2.46
CA ILE A 158 -5.52 14.31 1.66
C ILE A 158 -6.91 13.68 1.89
N GLY A 159 -7.70 14.23 2.82
CA GLY A 159 -9.04 13.72 3.14
C GLY A 159 -9.02 12.45 4.00
N LEU A 160 -7.98 12.24 4.82
CA LEU A 160 -7.85 11.11 5.73
C LEU A 160 -7.87 11.55 7.20
N SER A 161 -8.31 10.65 8.09
CA SER A 161 -8.03 10.80 9.51
C SER A 161 -6.53 10.60 9.78
N ARG A 162 -6.00 11.22 10.84
CA ARG A 162 -4.61 11.04 11.25
C ARG A 162 -4.20 9.57 11.38
N SER A 163 -5.07 8.74 11.96
CA SER A 163 -4.81 7.30 12.14
C SER A 163 -4.76 6.55 10.81
N ALA A 164 -5.68 6.83 9.88
CA ALA A 164 -5.70 6.21 8.55
C ALA A 164 -4.49 6.64 7.72
N PHE A 165 -4.13 7.92 7.78
CA PHE A 165 -2.92 8.45 7.14
C PHE A 165 -1.66 7.76 7.65
N PHE A 166 -1.49 7.68 8.99
CA PHE A 166 -0.35 7.00 9.60
C PHE A 166 -0.21 5.54 9.14
N LYS A 167 -1.31 4.79 9.20
CA LYS A 167 -1.31 3.36 8.82
C LYS A 167 -1.00 3.17 7.35
N LYS A 168 -1.63 3.95 6.46
CA LYS A 168 -1.40 3.84 5.01
C LYS A 168 0.03 4.25 4.64
N LEU A 169 0.51 5.39 5.14
CA LEU A 169 1.86 5.85 4.87
C LEU A 169 2.92 4.84 5.34
N LYS A 170 2.82 4.41 6.60
CA LYS A 170 3.75 3.40 7.15
C LYS A 170 3.71 2.09 6.37
N SER A 171 2.54 1.69 5.89
CA SER A 171 2.38 0.50 5.08
C SER A 171 3.03 0.61 3.70
N LEU A 172 3.00 1.79 3.07
CA LEU A 172 3.58 2.03 1.75
C LEU A 172 5.08 2.34 1.79
N THR A 173 5.52 3.14 2.76
CA THR A 173 6.90 3.67 2.80
C THR A 173 7.75 3.04 3.91
N GLY A 174 7.13 2.44 4.91
CA GLY A 174 7.82 2.02 6.15
C GLY A 174 8.08 3.15 7.13
N LEU A 175 7.91 4.42 6.72
CA LEU A 175 8.20 5.60 7.54
C LEU A 175 7.00 6.03 8.39
N ALA A 176 7.29 6.60 9.56
CA ALA A 176 6.28 7.35 10.28
C ALA A 176 6.11 8.75 9.64
N PRO A 177 4.90 9.36 9.72
CA PRO A 177 4.67 10.70 9.14
C PRO A 177 5.66 11.77 9.60
N VAL A 178 6.07 11.71 10.87
CA VAL A 178 7.06 12.67 11.42
C VAL A 178 8.41 12.52 10.72
N ASP A 179 8.83 11.29 10.46
CA ASP A 179 10.12 11.02 9.83
C ASP A 179 10.10 11.48 8.36
N LEU A 180 8.99 11.20 7.65
CA LEU A 180 8.79 11.67 6.27
C LEU A 180 8.89 13.20 6.17
N VAL A 181 8.18 13.95 7.03
CA VAL A 181 8.22 15.41 7.02
C VAL A 181 9.63 15.93 7.31
N LYS A 182 10.34 15.31 8.26
CA LYS A 182 11.73 15.67 8.57
C LYS A 182 12.65 15.44 7.37
N GLU A 183 12.53 14.29 6.71
CA GLU A 183 13.35 13.96 5.53
C GLU A 183 13.11 14.94 4.38
N ILE A 184 11.85 15.24 4.04
CA ILE A 184 11.53 16.19 2.96
C ILE A 184 12.05 17.59 3.30
N ARG A 185 11.85 18.09 4.53
CA ARG A 185 12.35 19.40 4.97
C ARG A 185 13.88 19.46 4.95
N LEU A 186 14.56 18.42 5.41
CA LEU A 186 16.01 18.34 5.39
C LEU A 186 16.55 18.39 3.96
N ASN A 187 16.00 17.59 3.07
CA ASN A 187 16.41 17.56 1.67
C ASN A 187 16.22 18.92 0.99
N LYS A 188 15.09 19.59 1.23
CA LYS A 188 14.85 20.93 0.70
C LYS A 188 15.81 21.97 1.25
N SER A 189 16.14 21.89 2.54
CA SER A 189 17.14 22.77 3.14
C SER A 189 18.53 22.59 2.51
N VAL A 190 18.93 21.34 2.23
CA VAL A 190 20.19 21.03 1.54
C VAL A 190 20.18 21.56 0.10
N GLU A 191 19.05 21.43 -0.62
CA GLU A 191 18.88 21.98 -1.98
C GLU A 191 19.01 23.52 -1.98
N LEU A 192 18.34 24.19 -1.05
CA LEU A 192 18.41 25.65 -0.93
C LEU A 192 19.83 26.12 -0.61
N ILE A 193 20.55 25.43 0.29
CA ILE A 193 21.95 25.75 0.62
C ILE A 193 22.87 25.58 -0.60
N LYS A 194 22.66 24.51 -1.39
CA LYS A 194 23.46 24.27 -2.61
C LYS A 194 23.19 25.27 -3.72
N ASN A 195 21.95 25.74 -3.83
CA ASN A 195 21.51 26.62 -4.92
C ASN A 195 21.59 28.13 -4.55
N THR A 196 21.77 28.47 -3.29
CA THR A 196 22.05 29.82 -2.84
C THR A 196 23.56 29.93 -2.59
N ASP A 197 24.25 30.72 -3.42
CA ASP A 197 25.60 31.22 -3.13
C ASP A 197 25.54 32.12 -1.88
N LEU A 198 25.36 31.51 -0.73
CA LEU A 198 25.55 32.18 0.57
C LEU A 198 27.04 32.11 0.88
N SER A 199 27.82 32.97 0.19
CA SER A 199 29.18 33.35 0.57
C SER A 199 29.13 34.52 1.56
#